data_3f81eb2ffb098b71c42b5d9a71bd8533
#
_entry.id   3f81eb2ffb098b71c42b5d9a71bd8533
#
_cell.length_a   1.000
_cell.length_b   1.000
_cell.length_c   1.000
_cell.angle_alpha   90.00
_cell.angle_beta   90.00
_cell.angle_gamma   90.00
#
_symmetry.space_group_name_H-M   'P 1'
#
loop_
_entity.id
_entity.type
_entity.pdbx_description
1 polymer ?
#
loop_
_entity_poly.entity_id
_entity_poly.type
_entity_poly.pdbx_seq_one_letter_code
_entity_poly.pdbx_strand_id
1 'polypeptide(L)'
;MKKSTAVILWTVIVILVILGCAFAFVHFTKPTELPGNVSGDNVISGDVNKSGEMNYEPIFSKDTYPRVDASLAIQPLAEAIKENFMSSGDAAEMNTEYLNTHEGFLGVVDGTRDVCFMSYPSDEELAYAKEKGVELEIIRATNSAFVFIVNVDNPINNLTLQQVKNIYSGKITNWKEVGGEDAEIIPYQRPTNSGSQSGMLQLVMKDTPLMTPPTIELTVGMGDLVDAIAQYDNSRYAIGYSYYYYVNTMYKRDTIKILAIDGIAATKETIKTGEYPIMTSGWLVFRKDEPASSMTRKWVEAVMSDRGASVIEAEGYVPAN
;
A
#
# COMPACT_ATOMS: atom_id res chain seq x y z
N MET A 1 -36.71 22.82 36.86
CA MET A 1 -36.85 23.34 35.48
C MET A 1 -35.56 23.82 34.79
N LYS A 2 -34.34 23.51 35.32
CA LYS A 2 -33.06 23.97 34.69
C LYS A 2 -32.26 22.88 33.90
N LYS A 3 -32.71 21.63 33.89
CA LYS A 3 -32.03 20.54 33.15
C LYS A 3 -32.50 20.33 31.71
N SER A 4 -33.68 20.81 31.36
CA SER A 4 -34.29 20.67 30.02
C SER A 4 -33.67 21.62 28.99
N THR A 5 -33.28 22.82 29.39
CA THR A 5 -32.74 23.85 28.48
C THR A 5 -31.30 23.55 28.04
N ALA A 6 -30.50 22.91 28.89
CA ALA A 6 -29.11 22.53 28.56
C ALA A 6 -29.06 21.40 27.54
N VAL A 7 -29.97 20.43 27.60
CA VAL A 7 -30.03 19.30 26.65
C VAL A 7 -30.45 19.78 25.25
N ILE A 8 -31.43 20.73 25.19
CA ILE A 8 -31.88 21.30 23.90
C ILE A 8 -30.74 22.13 23.26
N LEU A 9 -29.99 22.88 24.07
CA LEU A 9 -28.87 23.68 23.53
C LEU A 9 -27.74 22.80 22.98
N TRP A 10 -27.46 21.68 23.63
CA TRP A 10 -26.43 20.73 23.18
C TRP A 10 -26.83 20.02 21.88
N THR A 11 -28.08 19.60 21.74
CA THR A 11 -28.60 18.99 20.50
C THR A 11 -28.57 19.94 19.31
N VAL A 12 -28.87 21.22 19.50
CA VAL A 12 -28.81 22.24 18.43
C VAL A 12 -27.36 22.49 17.99
N ILE A 13 -26.41 22.54 18.93
CA ILE A 13 -24.99 22.73 18.61
C ILE A 13 -24.44 21.53 17.81
N VAL A 14 -24.80 20.30 18.19
CA VAL A 14 -24.34 19.08 17.46
C VAL A 14 -24.93 19.06 16.04
N ILE A 15 -26.18 19.44 15.83
CA ILE A 15 -26.81 19.50 14.52
C ILE A 15 -26.15 20.58 13.65
N LEU A 16 -25.81 21.75 14.20
CA LEU A 16 -25.12 22.81 13.47
C LEU A 16 -23.68 22.43 13.08
N VAL A 17 -22.99 21.68 13.90
CA VAL A 17 -21.63 21.16 13.56
C VAL A 17 -21.71 20.12 12.44
N ILE A 18 -22.70 19.21 12.48
CA ILE A 18 -22.92 18.22 11.41
C ILE A 18 -23.29 18.88 10.09
N LEU A 19 -24.16 19.89 10.11
CA LEU A 19 -24.53 20.65 8.91
C LEU A 19 -23.39 21.52 8.38
N GLY A 20 -22.56 22.08 9.26
CA GLY A 20 -21.34 22.83 8.87
C GLY A 20 -20.30 21.95 8.20
N CYS A 21 -20.07 20.72 8.68
CA CYS A 21 -19.18 19.75 8.08
C CYS A 21 -19.69 19.25 6.73
N ALA A 22 -21.01 19.04 6.57
CA ALA A 22 -21.62 18.66 5.29
C ALA A 22 -21.51 19.78 4.22
N PHE A 23 -21.60 21.06 4.63
CA PHE A 23 -21.47 22.19 3.71
C PHE A 23 -20.01 22.44 3.27
N ALA A 24 -19.03 22.16 4.12
CA ALA A 24 -17.61 22.22 3.77
C ALA A 24 -17.20 21.11 2.79
N PHE A 25 -17.82 19.93 2.87
CA PHE A 25 -17.51 18.80 1.99
C PHE A 25 -18.01 19.01 0.53
N VAL A 26 -19.06 19.79 0.32
CA VAL A 26 -19.64 20.04 -1.03
C VAL A 26 -18.89 21.15 -1.79
N HIS A 27 -18.09 21.99 -1.13
CA HIS A 27 -17.43 23.13 -1.78
C HIS A 27 -15.95 22.91 -2.15
N PHE A 28 -15.36 21.75 -1.85
CA PHE A 28 -13.92 21.48 -2.11
C PHE A 28 -13.63 20.53 -3.28
N THR A 29 -14.62 20.15 -4.09
CA THR A 29 -14.40 19.31 -5.28
C THR A 29 -14.61 20.09 -6.58
N LYS A 30 -13.67 20.93 -6.95
CA LYS A 30 -13.47 21.33 -8.35
C LYS A 30 -12.04 20.97 -8.74
N PRO A 31 -11.83 20.16 -9.81
CA PRO A 31 -10.50 19.87 -10.32
C PRO A 31 -9.90 21.10 -11.00
N THR A 32 -8.66 21.42 -10.68
CA THR A 32 -7.88 22.45 -11.38
C THR A 32 -7.26 21.83 -12.64
N GLU A 33 -7.53 22.40 -13.79
CA GLU A 33 -6.90 22.04 -15.07
C GLU A 33 -5.41 22.38 -15.06
N LEU A 34 -4.57 21.46 -15.51
CA LEU A 34 -3.14 21.64 -15.73
C LEU A 34 -2.89 21.99 -17.21
N PRO A 35 -1.93 22.88 -17.52
CA PRO A 35 -1.61 23.30 -18.88
C PRO A 35 -0.73 22.29 -19.61
N GLY A 36 -0.91 22.23 -20.93
CA GLY A 36 -0.53 21.20 -21.84
C GLY A 36 0.91 21.13 -22.36
N ASN A 37 1.08 20.04 -23.07
CA ASN A 37 1.97 19.72 -24.20
C ASN A 37 3.49 19.79 -24.06
N VAL A 38 4.12 18.62 -24.13
CA VAL A 38 5.35 18.41 -24.91
C VAL A 38 5.25 17.08 -25.68
N SER A 39 5.42 17.16 -26.97
CA SER A 39 5.44 16.07 -27.94
C SER A 39 6.75 15.29 -27.91
N GLY A 40 6.70 13.99 -28.06
CA GLY A 40 7.85 13.13 -28.35
C GLY A 40 7.37 11.75 -28.83
N ASP A 41 7.48 11.54 -30.16
CA ASP A 41 7.05 10.34 -30.86
C ASP A 41 7.80 9.08 -30.45
N ASN A 42 7.05 8.01 -30.11
CA ASN A 42 7.39 6.65 -30.52
C ASN A 42 6.11 5.81 -30.59
N VAL A 43 5.82 5.34 -31.80
CA VAL A 43 4.60 4.66 -32.19
C VAL A 43 4.65 3.20 -31.77
N ILE A 44 3.76 2.81 -30.85
CA ILE A 44 3.27 1.43 -30.75
C ILE A 44 1.82 1.48 -31.21
N SER A 45 1.52 0.74 -32.30
CA SER A 45 0.22 0.74 -32.97
C SER A 45 -0.86 0.08 -32.12
N GLY A 46 -1.63 0.90 -31.44
CA GLY A 46 -2.96 0.61 -30.95
C GLY A 46 -3.80 1.85 -31.23
N ASP A 47 -5.00 1.69 -31.74
CA ASP A 47 -5.91 2.80 -32.03
C ASP A 47 -6.23 3.56 -30.75
N VAL A 48 -5.62 4.73 -30.60
CA VAL A 48 -5.89 5.67 -29.50
C VAL A 48 -7.15 6.46 -29.87
N ASN A 49 -8.21 6.33 -29.10
CA ASN A 49 -9.37 7.20 -29.26
C ASN A 49 -9.05 8.63 -28.76
N LYS A 50 -9.92 9.61 -29.09
CA LYS A 50 -9.74 11.05 -28.81
C LYS A 50 -9.57 11.44 -27.32
N SER A 51 -9.65 10.49 -26.38
CA SER A 51 -9.46 10.66 -24.92
C SER A 51 -8.12 10.13 -24.41
N GLY A 52 -7.30 9.49 -25.25
CA GLY A 52 -5.99 8.95 -24.82
C GLY A 52 -6.07 7.57 -24.14
N GLU A 53 -7.24 6.93 -24.15
CA GLU A 53 -7.44 5.60 -23.60
C GLU A 53 -7.04 4.53 -24.61
N MET A 54 -6.23 3.56 -24.20
CA MET A 54 -5.93 2.37 -25.00
C MET A 54 -7.17 1.48 -25.05
N ASN A 55 -7.78 1.37 -26.23
CA ASN A 55 -8.98 0.55 -26.45
C ASN A 55 -8.56 -0.93 -26.54
N TYR A 56 -8.52 -1.61 -25.41
CA TYR A 56 -8.32 -3.05 -25.35
C TYR A 56 -9.68 -3.77 -25.31
N GLU A 57 -9.80 -4.85 -26.08
CA GLU A 57 -10.95 -5.74 -25.95
C GLU A 57 -11.01 -6.30 -24.51
N PRO A 58 -12.20 -6.30 -23.89
CA PRO A 58 -12.39 -6.88 -22.56
C PRO A 58 -11.98 -8.35 -22.54
N ILE A 59 -11.27 -8.77 -21.51
CA ILE A 59 -10.87 -10.16 -21.30
C ILE A 59 -11.92 -10.87 -20.43
N PHE A 60 -12.55 -10.13 -19.51
CA PHE A 60 -13.51 -10.64 -18.54
C PHE A 60 -14.81 -9.84 -18.57
N SER A 61 -15.91 -10.53 -18.26
CA SER A 61 -17.19 -9.94 -17.85
C SER A 61 -17.32 -10.00 -16.33
N LYS A 62 -18.33 -9.36 -15.76
CA LYS A 62 -18.63 -9.43 -14.32
C LYS A 62 -18.89 -10.86 -13.81
N ASP A 63 -19.39 -11.76 -14.68
CA ASP A 63 -19.67 -13.15 -14.33
C ASP A 63 -18.43 -14.05 -14.41
N THR A 64 -17.37 -13.60 -15.07
CA THR A 64 -16.14 -14.36 -15.31
C THR A 64 -14.91 -13.78 -14.62
N TYR A 65 -14.99 -12.56 -14.08
CA TYR A 65 -13.92 -11.97 -13.29
C TYR A 65 -13.75 -12.74 -11.97
N PRO A 66 -12.54 -13.20 -11.61
CA PRO A 66 -12.35 -13.93 -10.37
C PRO A 66 -12.60 -13.05 -9.13
N ARG A 67 -12.82 -13.67 -7.98
CA ARG A 67 -12.96 -12.98 -6.69
C ARG A 67 -11.59 -12.56 -6.20
N VAL A 68 -11.12 -11.41 -6.69
CA VAL A 68 -9.82 -10.85 -6.35
C VAL A 68 -9.90 -10.08 -5.04
N ASP A 69 -8.93 -10.31 -4.15
CA ASP A 69 -8.65 -9.46 -2.99
C ASP A 69 -7.28 -8.79 -3.14
N ALA A 70 -7.05 -7.71 -2.42
CA ALA A 70 -5.78 -6.99 -2.47
C ALA A 70 -5.44 -6.33 -1.14
N SER A 71 -4.15 -6.36 -0.79
CA SER A 71 -3.63 -5.57 0.33
C SER A 71 -3.80 -4.06 0.07
N LEU A 72 -3.99 -3.27 1.14
CA LEU A 72 -4.29 -1.84 1.05
C LEU A 72 -3.36 -1.06 0.08
N ALA A 73 -2.07 -1.35 0.10
CA ALA A 73 -1.10 -0.69 -0.79
C ALA A 73 -1.18 -1.14 -2.25
N ILE A 74 -1.97 -2.16 -2.58
CA ILE A 74 -2.12 -2.73 -3.93
C ILE A 74 -3.56 -2.55 -4.45
N GLN A 75 -4.51 -2.18 -3.61
CA GLN A 75 -5.91 -1.98 -4.02
C GLN A 75 -6.07 -1.08 -5.24
N PRO A 76 -5.39 0.09 -5.37
CA PRO A 76 -5.52 0.93 -6.57
C PRO A 76 -5.10 0.19 -7.84
N LEU A 77 -4.04 -0.61 -7.77
CA LEU A 77 -3.60 -1.42 -8.90
C LEU A 77 -4.62 -2.53 -9.24
N ALA A 78 -5.20 -3.17 -8.23
CA ALA A 78 -6.23 -4.19 -8.46
C ALA A 78 -7.49 -3.61 -9.12
N GLU A 79 -7.88 -2.39 -8.73
CA GLU A 79 -8.96 -1.65 -9.38
C GLU A 79 -8.60 -1.29 -10.84
N ALA A 80 -7.41 -0.75 -11.09
CA ALA A 80 -6.96 -0.42 -12.44
C ALA A 80 -6.90 -1.66 -13.35
N ILE A 81 -6.46 -2.81 -12.81
CA ILE A 81 -6.48 -4.08 -13.53
C ILE A 81 -7.92 -4.48 -13.88
N LYS A 82 -8.86 -4.38 -12.94
CA LYS A 82 -10.28 -4.63 -13.18
C LYS A 82 -10.82 -3.75 -14.31
N GLU A 83 -10.62 -2.44 -14.20
CA GLU A 83 -11.07 -1.45 -15.19
C GLU A 83 -10.48 -1.66 -16.58
N ASN A 84 -9.21 -2.08 -16.64
CA ASN A 84 -8.54 -2.33 -17.93
C ASN A 84 -8.85 -3.70 -18.54
N PHE A 85 -9.26 -4.69 -17.75
CA PHE A 85 -9.52 -6.05 -18.25
C PHE A 85 -11.00 -6.36 -18.48
N MET A 86 -11.90 -5.49 -18.00
CA MET A 86 -13.34 -5.59 -18.20
C MET A 86 -13.87 -4.49 -19.11
N SER A 87 -15.10 -4.63 -19.59
CA SER A 87 -15.80 -3.50 -20.18
C SER A 87 -16.08 -2.42 -19.12
N SER A 88 -16.14 -1.16 -19.52
CA SER A 88 -16.45 -0.06 -18.59
C SER A 88 -17.79 -0.24 -17.89
N GLY A 89 -18.78 -0.84 -18.54
CA GLY A 89 -20.07 -1.16 -17.95
C GLY A 89 -19.96 -2.23 -16.87
N ASP A 90 -19.32 -3.35 -17.17
CA ASP A 90 -19.14 -4.45 -16.22
C ASP A 90 -18.27 -4.03 -15.02
N ALA A 91 -17.18 -3.28 -15.27
CA ALA A 91 -16.31 -2.78 -14.21
C ALA A 91 -17.05 -1.83 -13.25
N ALA A 92 -17.89 -0.93 -13.78
CA ALA A 92 -18.68 0.00 -12.97
C ALA A 92 -19.80 -0.69 -12.15
N GLU A 93 -20.38 -1.76 -12.70
CA GLU A 93 -21.41 -2.56 -12.00
C GLU A 93 -20.80 -3.49 -10.93
N MET A 94 -19.50 -3.82 -11.03
CA MET A 94 -18.82 -4.73 -10.13
C MET A 94 -18.26 -3.97 -8.93
N ASN A 95 -18.99 -3.98 -7.81
CA ASN A 95 -18.48 -3.47 -6.54
C ASN A 95 -17.53 -4.50 -5.93
N THR A 96 -16.22 -4.18 -5.91
CA THR A 96 -15.20 -5.02 -5.30
C THR A 96 -14.96 -4.57 -3.87
N GLU A 97 -15.28 -5.42 -2.90
CA GLU A 97 -14.94 -5.20 -1.50
C GLU A 97 -13.59 -5.88 -1.23
N TYR A 98 -12.57 -5.07 -1.03
CA TYR A 98 -11.26 -5.54 -0.58
C TYR A 98 -11.23 -5.59 0.94
N LEU A 99 -10.68 -6.66 1.46
CA LEU A 99 -10.48 -6.85 2.90
C LEU A 99 -9.13 -6.21 3.31
N ASN A 100 -8.27 -7.00 3.90
CA ASN A 100 -6.90 -6.62 4.21
C ASN A 100 -5.97 -7.77 3.81
N THR A 101 -4.65 -7.58 3.99
CA THR A 101 -3.65 -8.59 3.62
C THR A 101 -3.97 -9.97 4.20
N HIS A 102 -4.26 -10.02 5.50
CA HIS A 102 -4.48 -11.27 6.23
C HIS A 102 -5.80 -11.94 5.85
N GLU A 103 -6.91 -11.21 5.92
CA GLU A 103 -8.25 -11.73 5.59
C GLU A 103 -8.35 -12.14 4.12
N GLY A 104 -7.71 -11.40 3.21
CA GLY A 104 -7.63 -11.77 1.79
C GLY A 104 -6.89 -13.08 1.58
N PHE A 105 -5.77 -13.29 2.29
CA PHE A 105 -5.03 -14.55 2.27
C PHE A 105 -5.87 -15.72 2.81
N LEU A 106 -6.49 -15.55 3.99
CA LEU A 106 -7.39 -16.56 4.56
C LEU A 106 -8.50 -16.89 3.58
N GLY A 107 -9.07 -15.87 2.91
CA GLY A 107 -10.10 -16.06 1.89
C GLY A 107 -9.66 -16.95 0.74
N VAL A 108 -8.41 -16.87 0.28
CA VAL A 108 -7.86 -17.78 -0.73
C VAL A 108 -7.76 -19.21 -0.19
N VAL A 109 -7.24 -19.38 1.02
CA VAL A 109 -7.10 -20.71 1.64
C VAL A 109 -8.47 -21.36 1.86
N ASP A 110 -9.44 -20.60 2.36
CA ASP A 110 -10.81 -21.10 2.66
C ASP A 110 -11.73 -21.14 1.43
N GLY A 111 -11.26 -20.70 0.25
CA GLY A 111 -12.00 -20.74 -1.01
C GLY A 111 -13.08 -19.67 -1.16
N THR A 112 -13.08 -18.61 -0.35
CA THR A 112 -13.98 -17.45 -0.48
C THR A 112 -13.43 -16.37 -1.40
N ARG A 113 -12.11 -16.40 -1.70
CA ARG A 113 -11.41 -15.61 -2.70
C ARG A 113 -10.66 -16.54 -3.65
N ASP A 114 -10.47 -16.10 -4.88
CA ASP A 114 -9.76 -16.87 -5.92
C ASP A 114 -8.29 -16.44 -6.01
N VAL A 115 -8.02 -15.14 -5.83
CA VAL A 115 -6.67 -14.55 -5.83
C VAL A 115 -6.59 -13.50 -4.73
N CYS A 116 -5.44 -13.44 -4.06
CA CYS A 116 -5.06 -12.30 -3.23
C CYS A 116 -3.79 -11.65 -3.79
N PHE A 117 -3.85 -10.36 -4.15
CA PHE A 117 -2.71 -9.59 -4.58
C PHE A 117 -2.13 -8.85 -3.36
N MET A 118 -1.00 -9.31 -2.85
CA MET A 118 -0.50 -8.93 -1.53
C MET A 118 1.03 -8.89 -1.45
N SER A 119 1.58 -8.47 -0.32
CA SER A 119 2.97 -8.75 0.06
C SER A 119 3.17 -10.27 0.21
N TYR A 120 4.44 -10.74 0.24
CA TYR A 120 4.69 -12.16 0.48
C TYR A 120 4.03 -12.61 1.79
N PRO A 121 3.35 -13.76 1.80
CA PRO A 121 2.65 -14.25 2.98
C PRO A 121 3.59 -14.44 4.18
N SER A 122 3.08 -14.20 5.38
CA SER A 122 3.80 -14.45 6.62
C SER A 122 3.96 -15.95 6.89
N ASP A 123 4.90 -16.30 7.78
CA ASP A 123 5.10 -17.70 8.20
C ASP A 123 3.83 -18.29 8.85
N GLU A 124 3.06 -17.46 9.57
CA GLU A 124 1.78 -17.85 10.17
C GLU A 124 0.73 -18.15 9.10
N GLU A 125 0.63 -17.31 8.06
CA GLU A 125 -0.28 -17.51 6.94
C GLU A 125 0.09 -18.77 6.14
N LEU A 126 1.37 -18.99 5.87
CA LEU A 126 1.84 -20.21 5.20
C LEU A 126 1.59 -21.47 6.06
N ALA A 127 1.76 -21.37 7.39
CA ALA A 127 1.44 -22.46 8.30
C ALA A 127 -0.05 -22.79 8.31
N TYR A 128 -0.93 -21.77 8.25
CA TYR A 128 -2.38 -21.95 8.13
C TYR A 128 -2.76 -22.69 6.84
N ALA A 129 -2.23 -22.28 5.69
CA ALA A 129 -2.47 -22.97 4.43
C ALA A 129 -2.03 -24.44 4.51
N LYS A 130 -0.88 -24.71 5.10
CA LYS A 130 -0.37 -26.07 5.32
C LYS A 130 -1.27 -26.90 6.24
N GLU A 131 -1.77 -26.32 7.33
CA GLU A 131 -2.71 -26.98 8.26
C GLU A 131 -4.01 -27.35 7.55
N LYS A 132 -4.51 -26.48 6.68
CA LYS A 132 -5.69 -26.72 5.84
C LYS A 132 -5.44 -27.69 4.68
N GLY A 133 -4.21 -28.11 4.45
CA GLY A 133 -3.82 -28.97 3.33
C GLY A 133 -3.95 -28.29 1.96
N VAL A 134 -3.87 -26.95 1.92
CA VAL A 134 -3.95 -26.16 0.70
C VAL A 134 -2.54 -25.84 0.20
N GLU A 135 -2.23 -26.27 -1.02
CA GLU A 135 -1.03 -25.84 -1.73
C GLU A 135 -1.32 -24.54 -2.48
N LEU A 136 -0.40 -23.59 -2.36
CA LEU A 136 -0.49 -22.27 -2.99
C LEU A 136 0.50 -22.15 -4.14
N GLU A 137 0.11 -21.38 -5.14
CA GLU A 137 0.99 -20.81 -6.15
C GLU A 137 1.15 -19.32 -5.85
N ILE A 138 2.41 -18.86 -5.81
CA ILE A 138 2.78 -17.50 -5.40
C ILE A 138 3.66 -16.92 -6.49
N ILE A 139 3.11 -15.97 -7.28
CA ILE A 139 3.78 -15.39 -8.45
C ILE A 139 4.09 -13.93 -8.18
N ARG A 140 5.33 -13.52 -8.41
CA ARG A 140 5.75 -12.13 -8.30
C ARG A 140 5.23 -11.33 -9.50
N ALA A 141 4.41 -10.31 -9.25
CA ALA A 141 3.82 -9.48 -10.28
C ALA A 141 4.40 -8.05 -10.34
N THR A 142 4.82 -7.50 -9.19
CA THR A 142 5.45 -6.17 -9.16
C THR A 142 6.72 -6.18 -8.32
N ASN A 143 7.63 -5.25 -8.65
CA ASN A 143 8.74 -4.87 -7.77
C ASN A 143 8.35 -3.62 -6.98
N SER A 144 8.81 -3.54 -5.74
CA SER A 144 8.62 -2.40 -4.85
C SER A 144 9.77 -2.31 -3.84
N ALA A 145 9.72 -1.32 -2.97
CA ALA A 145 10.66 -1.14 -1.88
C ALA A 145 9.93 -1.03 -0.55
N PHE A 146 10.54 -1.58 0.49
CA PHE A 146 10.14 -1.34 1.87
C PHE A 146 10.95 -0.17 2.40
N VAL A 147 10.29 0.92 2.76
CA VAL A 147 10.93 2.20 3.03
C VAL A 147 10.71 2.67 4.46
N PHE A 148 11.64 3.51 4.94
CA PHE A 148 11.53 4.19 6.22
C PHE A 148 11.22 5.66 5.99
N ILE A 149 10.33 6.20 6.80
CA ILE A 149 9.85 7.57 6.71
C ILE A 149 10.06 8.31 8.02
N VAL A 150 10.39 9.58 7.90
CA VAL A 150 10.49 10.53 9.00
C VAL A 150 9.80 11.83 8.62
N ASN A 151 9.56 12.72 9.58
CA ASN A 151 9.11 14.07 9.31
C ASN A 151 10.16 14.82 8.47
N VAL A 152 9.73 15.70 7.57
CA VAL A 152 10.62 16.51 6.71
C VAL A 152 11.61 17.35 7.52
N ASP A 153 11.22 17.79 8.73
CA ASP A 153 12.06 18.59 9.63
C ASP A 153 13.11 17.76 10.40
N ASN A 154 13.06 16.43 10.34
CA ASN A 154 14.13 15.60 10.89
C ASN A 154 15.42 15.82 10.07
N PRO A 155 16.59 16.11 10.67
CA PRO A 155 17.81 16.38 9.92
C PRO A 155 18.41 15.15 9.24
N ILE A 156 18.00 13.93 9.62
CA ILE A 156 18.50 12.69 9.05
C ILE A 156 17.89 12.44 7.68
N ASN A 157 18.73 12.10 6.69
CA ASN A 157 18.32 11.77 5.32
C ASN A 157 18.73 10.35 4.92
N ASN A 158 19.58 9.70 5.71
CA ASN A 158 20.08 8.37 5.45
C ASN A 158 20.33 7.63 6.76
N LEU A 159 20.01 6.34 6.78
CA LEU A 159 20.42 5.39 7.82
C LEU A 159 21.05 4.16 7.15
N THR A 160 21.97 3.50 7.85
CA THR A 160 22.33 2.13 7.43
C THR A 160 21.23 1.16 7.84
N LEU A 161 21.13 0.04 7.11
CA LEU A 161 20.19 -1.03 7.48
C LEU A 161 20.44 -1.52 8.91
N GLN A 162 21.72 -1.53 9.34
CA GLN A 162 22.07 -1.94 10.71
C GLN A 162 21.60 -0.90 11.75
N GLN A 163 21.66 0.40 11.44
CA GLN A 163 21.11 1.45 12.32
C GLN A 163 19.60 1.31 12.46
N VAL A 164 18.89 1.06 11.38
CA VAL A 164 17.45 0.77 11.41
C VAL A 164 17.14 -0.42 12.33
N LYS A 165 17.85 -1.54 12.17
CA LYS A 165 17.69 -2.70 13.07
C LYS A 165 17.96 -2.36 14.53
N ASN A 166 18.98 -1.56 14.78
CA ASN A 166 19.34 -1.15 16.14
C ASN A 166 18.28 -0.21 16.77
N ILE A 167 17.67 0.66 15.97
CA ILE A 167 16.56 1.51 16.42
C ILE A 167 15.37 0.62 16.82
N TYR A 168 14.92 -0.25 15.93
CA TYR A 168 13.73 -1.07 16.17
C TYR A 168 13.95 -2.23 17.15
N SER A 169 15.19 -2.56 17.49
CA SER A 169 15.53 -3.46 18.59
C SER A 169 15.79 -2.75 19.93
N GLY A 170 15.69 -1.41 19.96
CA GLY A 170 15.92 -0.61 21.18
C GLY A 170 17.40 -0.43 21.56
N LYS A 171 18.34 -0.77 20.69
CA LYS A 171 19.78 -0.59 20.93
C LYS A 171 20.24 0.84 20.66
N ILE A 172 19.58 1.54 19.73
CA ILE A 172 19.74 2.97 19.44
C ILE A 172 18.41 3.62 19.82
N THR A 173 18.41 4.56 20.75
CA THR A 173 17.22 5.21 21.27
C THR A 173 17.25 6.73 21.12
N ASN A 174 18.36 7.29 20.68
CA ASN A 174 18.54 8.73 20.54
C ASN A 174 19.08 9.06 19.14
N TRP A 175 18.48 10.07 18.49
CA TRP A 175 18.88 10.51 17.14
C TRP A 175 20.34 10.94 17.04
N LYS A 176 20.95 11.47 18.14
CA LYS A 176 22.37 11.84 18.13
C LYS A 176 23.32 10.66 17.86
N GLU A 177 22.89 9.43 18.16
CA GLU A 177 23.69 8.22 17.92
C GLU A 177 23.85 7.92 16.43
N VAL A 178 22.98 8.51 15.61
CA VAL A 178 23.00 8.38 14.15
C VAL A 178 23.28 9.72 13.43
N GLY A 179 23.75 10.72 14.17
CA GLY A 179 24.14 12.03 13.62
C GLY A 179 23.03 13.08 13.60
N GLY A 180 21.91 12.81 14.27
CA GLY A 180 20.80 13.74 14.44
C GLY A 180 20.90 14.61 15.71
N GLU A 181 19.77 15.17 16.11
CA GLU A 181 19.63 15.96 17.32
C GLU A 181 19.69 15.10 18.60
N ASP A 182 19.99 15.72 19.73
CA ASP A 182 19.91 15.05 21.04
C ASP A 182 18.44 14.93 21.47
N ALA A 183 17.74 13.97 20.89
CA ALA A 183 16.33 13.70 21.11
C ALA A 183 16.05 12.20 21.03
N GLU A 184 15.09 11.74 21.82
CA GLU A 184 14.64 10.34 21.80
C GLU A 184 13.98 9.98 20.48
N ILE A 185 14.27 8.79 19.96
CA ILE A 185 13.63 8.24 18.77
C ILE A 185 12.28 7.62 19.13
N ILE A 186 11.24 7.94 18.38
CA ILE A 186 9.90 7.36 18.53
C ILE A 186 9.67 6.37 17.37
N PRO A 187 9.95 5.05 17.56
CA PRO A 187 9.83 4.06 16.49
C PRO A 187 8.43 3.48 16.45
N TYR A 188 7.59 3.98 15.55
CA TYR A 188 6.25 3.45 15.34
C TYR A 188 6.29 2.04 14.77
N GLN A 189 5.42 1.18 15.29
CA GLN A 189 5.20 -0.18 14.82
C GLN A 189 3.72 -0.40 14.49
N ARG A 190 3.46 -1.46 13.72
CA ARG A 190 2.10 -1.87 13.35
C ARG A 190 1.72 -3.17 14.03
N PRO A 191 0.40 -3.45 14.16
CA PRO A 191 -0.07 -4.73 14.70
C PRO A 191 0.50 -5.92 13.94
N THR A 192 0.68 -7.03 14.66
CA THR A 192 1.01 -8.34 14.07
C THR A 192 0.02 -8.66 12.94
N ASN A 193 0.50 -9.32 11.89
CA ASN A 193 -0.27 -9.70 10.69
C ASN A 193 -0.72 -8.53 9.80
N SER A 194 -0.34 -7.28 10.09
CA SER A 194 -0.44 -6.25 9.06
C SER A 194 0.68 -6.46 8.01
N GLY A 195 0.36 -6.24 6.72
CA GLY A 195 1.33 -6.49 5.64
C GLY A 195 2.67 -5.77 5.82
N SER A 196 2.67 -4.52 6.35
CA SER A 196 3.93 -3.80 6.60
C SER A 196 4.65 -4.28 7.87
N GLN A 197 3.96 -4.83 8.87
CA GLN A 197 4.61 -5.46 10.02
C GLN A 197 5.29 -6.78 9.62
N SER A 198 4.61 -7.59 8.82
CA SER A 198 5.21 -8.80 8.24
C SER A 198 6.43 -8.46 7.38
N GLY A 199 6.34 -7.41 6.55
CA GLY A 199 7.49 -6.90 5.79
C GLY A 199 8.64 -6.45 6.69
N MET A 200 8.36 -5.74 7.79
CA MET A 200 9.39 -5.33 8.76
C MET A 200 10.11 -6.54 9.38
N LEU A 201 9.37 -7.57 9.75
CA LEU A 201 9.94 -8.80 10.33
C LEU A 201 10.76 -9.58 9.32
N GLN A 202 10.23 -9.80 8.12
CA GLN A 202 10.85 -10.67 7.11
C GLN A 202 12.02 -10.01 6.37
N LEU A 203 11.88 -8.74 5.99
CA LEU A 203 12.84 -8.05 5.14
C LEU A 203 13.94 -7.36 5.94
N VAL A 204 13.59 -6.82 7.10
CA VAL A 204 14.48 -5.97 7.89
C VAL A 204 15.01 -6.69 9.12
N MET A 205 14.14 -7.04 10.05
CA MET A 205 14.57 -7.55 11.35
C MET A 205 15.11 -8.98 11.26
N LYS A 206 14.47 -9.85 10.49
CA LYS A 206 14.85 -11.27 10.37
C LYS A 206 14.98 -11.93 11.76
N ASP A 207 16.16 -12.37 12.13
CA ASP A 207 16.43 -12.99 13.43
C ASP A 207 16.63 -11.98 14.59
N THR A 208 16.56 -10.67 14.30
CA THR A 208 16.70 -9.63 15.33
C THR A 208 15.33 -9.35 15.95
N PRO A 209 15.14 -9.55 17.27
CA PRO A 209 13.85 -9.29 17.89
C PRO A 209 13.53 -7.79 17.87
N LEU A 210 12.26 -7.46 17.58
CA LEU A 210 11.73 -6.12 17.77
C LEU A 210 11.63 -5.81 19.26
N MET A 211 11.85 -4.54 19.61
CA MET A 211 11.47 -4.04 20.94
C MET A 211 9.95 -4.07 21.07
N THR A 212 9.46 -4.22 22.31
CA THR A 212 8.04 -4.00 22.59
C THR A 212 7.76 -2.51 22.41
N PRO A 213 6.87 -2.10 21.48
CA PRO A 213 6.58 -0.69 21.29
C PRO A 213 5.79 -0.16 22.50
N PRO A 214 6.01 1.09 22.92
CA PRO A 214 5.06 1.79 23.76
C PRO A 214 3.68 1.82 23.10
N THR A 215 2.60 1.80 23.89
CA THR A 215 1.22 1.75 23.36
C THR A 215 0.90 2.91 22.41
N ILE A 216 1.45 4.07 22.67
CA ILE A 216 1.28 5.29 21.85
C ILE A 216 1.91 5.17 20.45
N GLU A 217 2.91 4.28 20.29
CA GLU A 217 3.65 4.11 19.04
C GLU A 217 3.11 2.95 18.19
N LEU A 218 2.09 2.24 18.68
CA LEU A 218 1.41 1.17 17.98
C LEU A 218 0.24 1.75 17.15
N THR A 219 0.37 1.74 15.83
CA THR A 219 -0.64 2.26 14.90
C THR A 219 -1.45 1.13 14.25
N VAL A 220 -2.77 1.29 14.16
CA VAL A 220 -3.68 0.26 13.62
C VAL A 220 -3.61 0.24 12.09
N GLY A 221 -3.78 1.39 11.45
CA GLY A 221 -3.76 1.53 9.99
C GLY A 221 -2.39 1.96 9.42
N MET A 222 -2.13 1.69 8.15
CA MET A 222 -0.92 2.19 7.49
C MET A 222 -0.97 3.73 7.34
N GLY A 223 -2.16 4.28 7.06
CA GLY A 223 -2.39 5.72 7.05
C GLY A 223 -2.15 6.36 8.41
N ASP A 224 -2.59 5.72 9.49
CA ASP A 224 -2.38 6.20 10.86
C ASP A 224 -0.90 6.35 11.19
N LEU A 225 -0.07 5.40 10.74
CA LEU A 225 1.38 5.48 10.92
C LEU A 225 1.97 6.67 10.16
N VAL A 226 1.57 6.87 8.90
CA VAL A 226 2.03 8.01 8.11
C VAL A 226 1.57 9.32 8.72
N ASP A 227 0.31 9.42 9.17
CA ASP A 227 -0.25 10.62 9.79
C ASP A 227 0.40 10.90 11.16
N ALA A 228 0.72 9.89 11.95
CA ALA A 228 1.45 10.05 13.20
C ALA A 228 2.83 10.70 13.00
N ILE A 229 3.51 10.36 11.89
CA ILE A 229 4.82 10.95 11.54
C ILE A 229 4.63 12.34 10.92
N ALA A 230 3.52 12.58 10.22
CA ALA A 230 3.27 13.82 9.49
C ALA A 230 2.73 14.97 10.37
N GLN A 231 1.93 14.69 11.39
CA GLN A 231 1.04 15.67 12.04
C GLN A 231 1.23 15.80 13.56
N TYR A 232 1.95 14.92 14.22
CA TYR A 232 2.07 14.92 15.69
C TYR A 232 3.11 15.94 16.17
N ASP A 233 2.92 16.58 17.34
CA ASP A 233 3.84 17.58 17.90
C ASP A 233 5.29 17.07 18.05
N ASN A 234 5.48 15.77 18.29
CA ASN A 234 6.77 15.11 18.35
C ASN A 234 7.13 14.36 17.06
N SER A 235 6.38 14.56 15.97
CA SER A 235 6.56 13.86 14.70
C SER A 235 7.98 13.99 14.12
N ARG A 236 8.68 15.10 14.42
CA ARG A 236 10.06 15.33 14.03
C ARG A 236 11.03 14.23 14.51
N TYR A 237 10.71 13.59 15.64
CA TYR A 237 11.54 12.54 16.24
C TYR A 237 11.02 11.13 15.97
N ALA A 238 9.91 11.03 15.27
CA ALA A 238 9.31 9.76 14.90
C ALA A 238 9.99 9.14 13.68
N ILE A 239 10.03 7.81 13.65
CA ILE A 239 10.39 7.00 12.49
C ILE A 239 9.33 5.92 12.29
N GLY A 240 8.96 5.67 11.06
CA GLY A 240 8.05 4.59 10.68
C GLY A 240 8.47 3.93 9.39
N TYR A 241 7.68 2.97 8.93
CA TYR A 241 7.94 2.21 7.72
C TYR A 241 6.67 1.99 6.90
N SER A 242 6.85 1.83 5.60
CA SER A 242 5.76 1.60 4.66
C SER A 242 6.28 0.99 3.36
N TYR A 243 5.40 0.81 2.40
CA TYR A 243 5.77 0.48 1.03
C TYR A 243 5.95 1.77 0.21
N TYR A 244 6.92 1.77 -0.69
CA TYR A 244 7.30 2.94 -1.50
C TYR A 244 6.10 3.57 -2.21
N TYR A 245 5.32 2.77 -2.95
CA TYR A 245 4.16 3.29 -3.68
C TYR A 245 3.15 3.96 -2.75
N TYR A 246 2.88 3.36 -1.57
CA TYR A 246 1.90 3.89 -0.64
C TYR A 246 2.24 5.32 -0.19
N VAL A 247 3.48 5.56 0.24
CA VAL A 247 3.88 6.88 0.76
C VAL A 247 4.33 7.86 -0.32
N ASN A 248 4.76 7.36 -1.49
CA ASN A 248 5.22 8.21 -2.59
C ASN A 248 4.08 8.66 -3.52
N THR A 249 3.00 7.87 -3.63
CA THR A 249 1.93 8.09 -4.60
C THR A 249 0.55 8.09 -3.95
N MET A 250 0.14 6.98 -3.30
CA MET A 250 -1.21 6.78 -2.80
C MET A 250 -1.55 7.67 -1.60
N TYR A 251 -0.64 7.79 -0.64
CA TYR A 251 -0.83 8.52 0.62
C TYR A 251 0.29 9.54 0.86
N LYS A 252 0.63 10.27 -0.20
CA LYS A 252 1.71 11.26 -0.18
C LYS A 252 1.39 12.40 0.80
N ARG A 253 2.40 12.79 1.59
CA ARG A 253 2.38 13.95 2.49
C ARG A 253 3.65 14.75 2.30
N ASP A 254 3.53 16.05 2.12
CA ASP A 254 4.70 16.96 1.96
C ASP A 254 5.46 17.15 3.27
N THR A 255 4.87 16.75 4.40
CA THR A 255 5.47 16.81 5.73
C THR A 255 6.32 15.60 6.11
N ILE A 256 6.39 14.58 5.24
CA ILE A 256 7.26 13.42 5.43
C ILE A 256 8.29 13.31 4.31
N LYS A 257 9.38 12.62 4.61
CA LYS A 257 10.38 12.20 3.62
C LYS A 257 10.76 10.74 3.80
N ILE A 258 11.12 10.11 2.70
CA ILE A 258 11.67 8.75 2.67
C ILE A 258 13.18 8.85 2.92
N LEU A 259 13.69 8.04 3.85
CA LEU A 259 15.11 7.93 4.11
C LEU A 259 15.81 7.08 3.05
N ALA A 260 17.00 7.48 2.66
CA ALA A 260 17.94 6.59 1.98
C ALA A 260 18.40 5.49 2.94
N ILE A 261 18.68 4.30 2.43
CA ILE A 261 19.25 3.20 3.19
C ILE A 261 20.60 2.82 2.57
N ASP A 262 21.62 2.75 3.42
CA ASP A 262 23.01 2.51 2.99
C ASP A 262 23.46 3.45 1.86
N GLY A 263 22.96 4.69 1.89
CA GLY A 263 23.27 5.73 0.90
C GLY A 263 22.43 5.68 -0.38
N ILE A 264 21.53 4.71 -0.53
CA ILE A 264 20.71 4.51 -1.74
C ILE A 264 19.28 4.99 -1.47
N ALA A 265 18.82 5.96 -2.25
CA ALA A 265 17.44 6.45 -2.19
C ALA A 265 16.47 5.48 -2.86
N ALA A 266 15.29 5.32 -2.29
CA ALA A 266 14.20 4.59 -2.95
C ALA A 266 13.62 5.46 -4.07
N THR A 267 13.80 5.06 -5.30
CA THR A 267 13.25 5.68 -6.51
C THR A 267 12.73 4.59 -7.44
N LYS A 268 11.89 4.94 -8.42
CA LYS A 268 11.46 3.97 -9.44
C LYS A 268 12.66 3.29 -10.12
N GLU A 269 13.73 4.04 -10.40
CA GLU A 269 14.94 3.52 -11.03
C GLU A 269 15.67 2.54 -10.14
N THR A 270 15.99 2.91 -8.87
CA THR A 270 16.68 2.01 -7.95
C THR A 270 15.86 0.78 -7.54
N ILE A 271 14.53 0.86 -7.64
CA ILE A 271 13.62 -0.27 -7.47
C ILE A 271 13.65 -1.16 -8.72
N LYS A 272 13.60 -0.57 -9.92
CA LYS A 272 13.65 -1.30 -11.19
C LYS A 272 14.97 -2.04 -11.36
N THR A 273 16.09 -1.40 -11.05
CA THR A 273 17.43 -2.03 -11.13
C THR A 273 17.74 -2.97 -9.98
N GLY A 274 16.95 -2.96 -8.91
CA GLY A 274 17.21 -3.77 -7.70
C GLY A 274 18.35 -3.23 -6.84
N GLU A 275 18.80 -1.98 -7.04
CA GLU A 275 19.87 -1.36 -6.25
C GLU A 275 19.43 -1.00 -4.83
N TYR A 276 18.14 -0.67 -4.62
CA TYR A 276 17.66 -0.33 -3.29
C TYR A 276 17.77 -1.53 -2.33
N PRO A 277 18.35 -1.37 -1.12
CA PRO A 277 18.72 -2.53 -0.27
C PRO A 277 17.56 -3.36 0.27
N ILE A 278 16.35 -2.77 0.38
CA ILE A 278 15.19 -3.45 0.98
C ILE A 278 14.10 -3.60 -0.09
N MET A 279 14.38 -4.50 -1.03
CA MET A 279 13.42 -4.83 -2.08
C MET A 279 12.29 -5.67 -1.54
N THR A 280 11.10 -5.40 -2.06
CA THR A 280 9.88 -6.19 -1.84
C THR A 280 9.12 -6.32 -3.15
N SER A 281 7.97 -6.98 -3.11
CA SER A 281 7.18 -7.25 -4.30
C SER A 281 5.70 -7.34 -3.95
N GLY A 282 4.85 -7.10 -4.93
CA GLY A 282 3.48 -7.56 -4.92
C GLY A 282 3.39 -8.95 -5.52
N TRP A 283 2.68 -9.83 -4.84
CA TRP A 283 2.56 -11.23 -5.17
C TRP A 283 1.10 -11.61 -5.43
N LEU A 284 0.88 -12.37 -6.47
CA LEU A 284 -0.41 -13.03 -6.75
C LEU A 284 -0.40 -14.37 -6.02
N VAL A 285 -1.28 -14.52 -5.05
CA VAL A 285 -1.42 -15.73 -4.23
C VAL A 285 -2.73 -16.38 -4.59
N PHE A 286 -2.71 -17.62 -5.03
CA PHE A 286 -3.90 -18.40 -5.40
C PHE A 286 -3.67 -19.89 -5.17
N ARG A 287 -4.73 -20.68 -5.21
CA ARG A 287 -4.65 -22.13 -4.98
C ARG A 287 -3.98 -22.82 -6.16
N LYS A 288 -3.06 -23.72 -5.89
CA LYS A 288 -2.32 -24.47 -6.92
C LYS A 288 -3.21 -25.49 -7.66
N ASP A 289 -4.26 -25.98 -7.00
CA ASP A 289 -5.21 -26.92 -7.57
C ASP A 289 -6.24 -26.29 -8.54
N GLU A 290 -6.14 -24.96 -8.78
CA GLU A 290 -6.92 -24.29 -9.82
C GLU A 290 -6.70 -24.95 -11.19
N PRO A 291 -7.78 -25.36 -11.90
CA PRO A 291 -7.65 -25.90 -13.24
C PRO A 291 -6.93 -24.95 -14.20
N ALA A 292 -6.15 -25.47 -15.13
CA ALA A 292 -5.43 -24.66 -16.12
C ALA A 292 -6.37 -23.77 -16.96
N SER A 293 -7.65 -24.14 -17.12
CA SER A 293 -8.67 -23.37 -17.84
C SER A 293 -9.50 -22.45 -16.95
N SER A 294 -9.20 -22.36 -15.63
CA SER A 294 -9.97 -21.52 -14.70
C SER A 294 -9.83 -20.02 -15.03
N MET A 295 -10.82 -19.24 -14.61
CA MET A 295 -10.77 -17.78 -14.76
C MET A 295 -9.69 -17.18 -13.85
N THR A 296 -9.37 -17.80 -12.73
CA THR A 296 -8.25 -17.44 -11.85
C THR A 296 -6.93 -17.47 -12.62
N ARG A 297 -6.60 -18.58 -13.29
CA ARG A 297 -5.36 -18.70 -14.07
C ARG A 297 -5.31 -17.75 -15.25
N LYS A 298 -6.42 -17.59 -15.97
CA LYS A 298 -6.50 -16.60 -17.06
C LYS A 298 -6.28 -15.17 -16.58
N TRP A 299 -6.78 -14.85 -15.38
CA TRP A 299 -6.57 -13.53 -14.78
C TRP A 299 -5.11 -13.33 -14.40
N VAL A 300 -4.48 -14.32 -13.80
CA VAL A 300 -3.03 -14.28 -13.47
C VAL A 300 -2.20 -14.13 -14.75
N GLU A 301 -2.48 -14.89 -15.80
CA GLU A 301 -1.82 -14.77 -17.10
C GLU A 301 -2.01 -13.36 -17.71
N ALA A 302 -3.21 -12.78 -17.62
CA ALA A 302 -3.49 -11.43 -18.12
C ALA A 302 -2.70 -10.37 -17.33
N VAL A 303 -2.60 -10.48 -16.00
CA VAL A 303 -1.78 -9.57 -15.16
C VAL A 303 -0.30 -9.69 -15.52
N MET A 304 0.18 -10.90 -15.80
CA MET A 304 1.59 -11.17 -16.14
C MET A 304 1.93 -10.92 -17.64
N SER A 305 0.95 -10.52 -18.46
CA SER A 305 1.15 -10.17 -19.87
C SER A 305 1.73 -8.76 -20.06
N ASP A 306 2.15 -8.43 -21.27
CA ASP A 306 2.58 -7.07 -21.64
C ASP A 306 1.49 -6.01 -21.38
N ARG A 307 0.22 -6.37 -21.57
CA ARG A 307 -0.92 -5.49 -21.21
C ARG A 307 -0.99 -5.27 -19.70
N GLY A 308 -0.84 -6.32 -18.90
CA GLY A 308 -0.79 -6.20 -17.46
C GLY A 308 0.40 -5.37 -17.00
N ALA A 309 1.58 -5.56 -17.58
CA ALA A 309 2.76 -4.76 -17.30
C ALA A 309 2.52 -3.27 -17.59
N SER A 310 1.86 -2.96 -18.72
CA SER A 310 1.51 -1.57 -19.07
C SER A 310 0.55 -0.94 -18.06
N VAL A 311 -0.44 -1.67 -17.56
CA VAL A 311 -1.35 -1.19 -16.49
C VAL A 311 -0.57 -0.97 -15.19
N ILE A 312 0.30 -1.90 -14.82
CA ILE A 312 1.15 -1.78 -13.61
C ILE A 312 2.02 -0.52 -13.68
N GLU A 313 2.65 -0.25 -14.83
CA GLU A 313 3.49 0.96 -15.04
C GLU A 313 2.66 2.25 -15.01
N ALA A 314 1.48 2.27 -15.67
CA ALA A 314 0.59 3.41 -15.71
C ALA A 314 0.13 3.83 -14.31
N GLU A 315 -0.15 2.85 -13.44
CA GLU A 315 -0.50 3.07 -12.04
C GLU A 315 0.71 3.47 -11.16
N GLY A 316 1.91 3.49 -11.71
CA GLY A 316 3.11 3.95 -11.01
C GLY A 316 3.84 2.87 -10.23
N TYR A 317 3.44 1.62 -10.35
CA TYR A 317 4.19 0.47 -9.85
C TYR A 317 5.31 0.07 -10.83
N VAL A 318 6.13 -0.88 -10.44
CA VAL A 318 7.21 -1.43 -11.29
C VAL A 318 6.87 -2.90 -11.59
N PRO A 319 6.63 -3.29 -12.86
CA PRO A 319 6.40 -4.69 -13.22
C PRO A 319 7.56 -5.59 -12.79
N ALA A 320 7.28 -6.87 -12.54
CA ALA A 320 8.30 -7.84 -12.13
C ALA A 320 9.06 -8.46 -13.32
N ASN A 321 8.52 -8.33 -14.54
CA ASN A 321 9.04 -8.82 -15.84
C ASN A 321 9.55 -7.68 -16.72
#